data_c2ea0d742192b90be24cf5fde1d3f72a
#
_entry.id   c2ea0d742192b90be24cf5fde1d3f72a
#
_cell.length_a   1.000
_cell.length_b   1.000
_cell.length_c   1.000
_cell.angle_alpha   90.00
_cell.angle_beta   90.00
_cell.angle_gamma   90.00
#
_symmetry.space_group_name_H-M   'P 1'
#
loop_
_entity.id
_entity.type
_entity.pdbx_description
1 polymer ?
#
loop_
_entity_poly.entity_id
_entity_poly.type
_entity_poly.pdbx_seq_one_letter_code
_entity_poly.pdbx_strand_id
1 'polypeptide(L)'
;METVDYYLQNGISRVILGSAAVKNPRFVERAVGKYRDQIAVGIDARNEMVAAEGWLDTSNVHYLDLAKKMEQIGVKTIIFTDIAKDGMLQGPNVEQLRQLNAAVSCNIIASGGVSTIEDIRRLRDERLYGAICGKALYTGGIDLQKAVFLAKGNAFTDKYFQKSELLPAIVQEASTGQVLMLAI
;
A
#
# COMPACT_ATOMS: atom_id res chain seq x y z
N MET A 1 -2.83 16.91 13.61
CA MET A 1 -1.36 16.99 13.38
C MET A 1 -0.59 16.35 14.53
N GLU A 2 -0.98 16.54 15.77
CA GLU A 2 -0.30 15.98 16.96
C GLU A 2 0.03 14.48 16.84
N THR A 3 -0.93 13.68 16.38
CA THR A 3 -0.71 12.24 16.19
C THR A 3 0.35 11.93 15.13
N VAL A 4 0.34 12.65 14.02
CA VAL A 4 1.36 12.51 12.96
C VAL A 4 2.73 12.92 13.47
N ASP A 5 2.78 14.08 14.17
CA ASP A 5 3.99 14.61 14.80
C ASP A 5 4.55 13.60 15.79
N TYR A 6 3.70 13.02 16.63
CA TYR A 6 4.09 12.02 17.62
C TYR A 6 4.76 10.79 16.98
N TYR A 7 4.12 10.18 15.97
CA TYR A 7 4.69 8.99 15.35
C TYR A 7 6.01 9.26 14.65
N LEU A 8 6.11 10.33 13.88
CA LEU A 8 7.33 10.66 13.15
C LEU A 8 8.49 11.04 14.09
N GLN A 9 8.21 11.75 15.20
CA GLN A 9 9.21 12.08 16.23
C GLN A 9 9.68 10.85 17.02
N ASN A 10 8.88 9.80 17.09
CA ASN A 10 9.24 8.55 17.75
C ASN A 10 9.83 7.48 16.80
N GLY A 11 10.36 7.90 15.66
CA GLY A 11 11.15 7.04 14.79
C GLY A 11 10.36 6.28 13.72
N ILE A 12 9.04 6.51 13.60
CA ILE A 12 8.26 5.98 12.48
C ILE A 12 8.69 6.68 11.20
N SER A 13 9.10 5.93 10.19
CA SER A 13 9.63 6.49 8.94
C SER A 13 8.53 7.05 8.03
N ARG A 14 7.30 6.54 8.12
CA ARG A 14 6.19 6.94 7.26
C ARG A 14 4.85 6.77 7.95
N VAL A 15 3.96 7.75 7.78
CA VAL A 15 2.58 7.72 8.26
C VAL A 15 1.63 7.61 7.07
N ILE A 16 0.64 6.72 7.17
CA ILE A 16 -0.38 6.54 6.14
C ILE A 16 -1.66 7.23 6.59
N LEU A 17 -2.20 8.08 5.72
CA LEU A 17 -3.46 8.78 5.92
C LEU A 17 -4.54 8.13 5.03
N GLY A 18 -5.52 7.48 5.62
CA GLY A 18 -6.63 6.81 4.92
C GLY A 18 -7.84 7.72 4.76
N SER A 19 -8.85 7.59 5.62
CA SER A 19 -10.13 8.32 5.53
C SER A 19 -9.99 9.85 5.52
N ALA A 20 -8.91 10.38 6.05
CA ALA A 20 -8.59 11.81 5.99
C ALA A 20 -8.43 12.32 4.55
N ALA A 21 -8.01 11.48 3.62
CA ALA A 21 -7.87 11.86 2.20
C ALA A 21 -9.21 12.25 1.57
N VAL A 22 -10.29 11.60 1.99
CA VAL A 22 -11.66 11.91 1.54
C VAL A 22 -12.28 13.01 2.38
N LYS A 23 -12.23 12.87 3.72
CA LYS A 23 -12.99 13.72 4.64
C LYS A 23 -12.36 15.09 4.89
N ASN A 24 -11.03 15.16 4.86
CA ASN A 24 -10.28 16.37 5.18
C ASN A 24 -9.00 16.51 4.33
N PRO A 25 -9.11 16.75 3.02
CA PRO A 25 -7.96 16.90 2.13
C PRO A 25 -6.99 18.02 2.57
N ARG A 26 -7.47 19.09 3.21
CA ARG A 26 -6.64 20.16 3.76
C ARG A 26 -5.72 19.67 4.90
N PHE A 27 -6.15 18.63 5.64
CA PHE A 27 -5.29 18.02 6.63
C PHE A 27 -4.13 17.28 5.95
N VAL A 28 -4.42 16.54 4.86
CA VAL A 28 -3.40 15.84 4.07
C VAL A 28 -2.41 16.86 3.48
N GLU A 29 -2.90 17.95 2.90
CA GLU A 29 -2.08 19.02 2.34
C GLU A 29 -1.11 19.59 3.39
N ARG A 30 -1.59 19.89 4.60
CA ARG A 30 -0.74 20.38 5.69
C ARG A 30 0.28 19.32 6.14
N ALA A 31 -0.12 18.06 6.20
CA ALA A 31 0.78 16.97 6.59
C ALA A 31 1.89 16.78 5.55
N VAL A 32 1.54 16.76 4.27
CA VAL A 32 2.50 16.69 3.14
C VAL A 32 3.40 17.90 3.11
N GLY A 33 2.86 19.11 3.31
CA GLY A 33 3.66 20.34 3.38
C GLY A 33 4.72 20.30 4.48
N LYS A 34 4.42 19.69 5.62
CA LYS A 34 5.34 19.57 6.76
C LYS A 34 6.32 18.40 6.64
N TYR A 35 5.84 17.22 6.20
CA TYR A 35 6.56 15.94 6.31
C TYR A 35 6.87 15.27 4.96
N ARG A 36 6.43 15.88 3.85
CA ARG A 36 6.76 15.44 2.47
C ARG A 36 6.58 13.93 2.26
N ASP A 37 7.64 13.24 1.87
CA ASP A 37 7.65 11.82 1.50
C ASP A 37 7.42 10.86 2.69
N GLN A 38 7.41 11.38 3.92
CA GLN A 38 7.02 10.63 5.11
C GLN A 38 5.49 10.44 5.22
N ILE A 39 4.71 11.12 4.36
CA ILE A 39 3.27 10.93 4.29
C ILE A 39 2.93 10.10 3.06
N ALA A 40 2.21 9.01 3.28
CA ALA A 40 1.56 8.23 2.24
C ALA A 40 0.03 8.33 2.41
N VAL A 41 -0.71 8.08 1.33
CA VAL A 41 -2.17 8.03 1.38
C VAL A 41 -2.66 6.62 1.08
N GLY A 42 -3.54 6.10 1.93
CA GLY A 42 -4.28 4.88 1.68
C GLY A 42 -5.59 5.19 0.94
N ILE A 43 -5.81 4.52 -0.18
CA ILE A 43 -7.05 4.54 -0.96
C ILE A 43 -7.62 3.13 -0.96
N ASP A 44 -8.64 2.93 -0.17
CA ASP A 44 -9.39 1.68 -0.12
C ASP A 44 -10.62 1.82 -1.02
N ALA A 45 -10.82 0.92 -1.97
CA ALA A 45 -11.92 1.00 -2.92
C ALA A 45 -12.71 -0.31 -3.03
N ARG A 46 -14.00 -0.19 -3.29
CA ARG A 46 -14.88 -1.29 -3.66
C ARG A 46 -15.67 -0.87 -4.91
N ASN A 47 -15.64 -1.71 -5.95
CA ASN A 47 -16.28 -1.39 -7.22
C ASN A 47 -15.90 0.02 -7.72
N GLU A 48 -14.61 0.34 -7.70
CA GLU A 48 -14.02 1.61 -8.13
C GLU A 48 -14.36 2.83 -7.26
N MET A 49 -15.24 2.70 -6.27
CA MET A 49 -15.60 3.79 -5.36
C MET A 49 -14.83 3.69 -4.05
N VAL A 50 -14.35 4.85 -3.59
CA VAL A 50 -13.54 4.92 -2.36
C VAL A 50 -14.40 4.60 -1.15
N ALA A 51 -13.92 3.67 -0.34
CA ALA A 51 -14.51 3.35 0.96
C ALA A 51 -13.95 4.28 2.05
N ALA A 52 -14.80 4.64 2.97
CA ALA A 52 -14.46 5.44 4.15
C ALA A 52 -14.85 4.69 5.42
N GLU A 53 -14.40 5.19 6.59
CA GLU A 53 -14.81 4.69 7.92
C GLU A 53 -14.63 3.19 8.13
N GLY A 54 -13.42 2.68 7.84
CA GLY A 54 -13.13 1.26 8.05
C GLY A 54 -13.98 0.34 7.16
N TRP A 55 -14.25 0.79 5.92
CA TRP A 55 -15.00 0.06 4.88
C TRP A 55 -16.51 -0.03 5.12
N LEU A 56 -17.02 0.67 6.13
CA LEU A 56 -18.45 0.64 6.47
C LEU A 56 -19.30 1.50 5.52
N ASP A 57 -18.69 2.52 4.94
CA ASP A 57 -19.37 3.46 4.05
C ASP A 57 -18.63 3.61 2.72
N THR A 58 -19.38 3.67 1.62
CA THR A 58 -18.80 3.88 0.29
C THR A 58 -19.09 5.32 -0.12
N SER A 59 -18.04 6.08 -0.39
CA SER A 59 -18.19 7.45 -0.89
C SER A 59 -18.59 7.45 -2.37
N ASN A 60 -19.11 8.58 -2.87
CA ASN A 60 -19.35 8.80 -4.30
C ASN A 60 -18.09 9.28 -5.04
N VAL A 61 -16.90 9.03 -4.48
CA VAL A 61 -15.63 9.45 -5.06
C VAL A 61 -14.98 8.27 -5.75
N HIS A 62 -14.68 8.42 -7.03
CA HIS A 62 -13.94 7.42 -7.78
C HIS A 62 -12.47 7.40 -7.36
N TYR A 63 -11.85 6.21 -7.25
CA TYR A 63 -10.48 6.07 -6.74
C TYR A 63 -9.44 6.83 -7.58
N LEU A 64 -9.61 6.91 -8.90
CA LEU A 64 -8.71 7.68 -9.77
C LEU A 64 -8.81 9.19 -9.52
N ASP A 65 -10.02 9.70 -9.26
CA ASP A 65 -10.23 11.11 -8.99
C ASP A 65 -9.59 11.51 -7.66
N LEU A 66 -9.73 10.65 -6.63
CA LEU A 66 -9.04 10.88 -5.37
C LEU A 66 -7.53 10.81 -5.54
N ALA A 67 -7.01 9.84 -6.28
CA ALA A 67 -5.58 9.71 -6.52
C ALA A 67 -4.98 10.95 -7.20
N LYS A 68 -5.62 11.45 -8.27
CA LYS A 68 -5.22 12.68 -8.96
C LYS A 68 -5.24 13.88 -8.02
N LYS A 69 -6.27 13.99 -7.17
CA LYS A 69 -6.35 15.06 -6.18
C LYS A 69 -5.23 14.97 -5.15
N MET A 70 -4.88 13.77 -4.70
CA MET A 70 -3.76 13.59 -3.76
C MET A 70 -2.42 13.92 -4.41
N GLU A 71 -2.22 13.55 -5.67
CA GLU A 71 -1.04 13.96 -6.44
C GLU A 71 -0.91 15.48 -6.52
N GLN A 72 -2.00 16.20 -6.83
CA GLN A 72 -2.03 17.68 -6.87
C GLN A 72 -1.67 18.32 -5.52
N ILE A 73 -2.03 17.71 -4.42
CA ILE A 73 -1.65 18.11 -3.06
C ILE A 73 -0.15 17.86 -2.78
N GLY A 74 0.52 17.03 -3.60
CA GLY A 74 1.94 16.72 -3.48
C GLY A 74 2.23 15.38 -2.80
N VAL A 75 1.23 14.51 -2.64
CA VAL A 75 1.43 13.13 -2.18
C VAL A 75 2.32 12.38 -3.17
N LYS A 76 3.35 11.68 -2.66
CA LYS A 76 4.30 10.92 -3.48
C LYS A 76 4.06 9.42 -3.46
N THR A 77 3.33 8.91 -2.47
CA THR A 77 3.10 7.47 -2.33
C THR A 77 1.62 7.21 -2.03
N ILE A 78 1.00 6.34 -2.82
CA ILE A 78 -0.37 5.88 -2.65
C ILE A 78 -0.35 4.38 -2.42
N ILE A 79 -1.02 3.92 -1.36
CA ILE A 79 -1.32 2.52 -1.11
C ILE A 79 -2.75 2.29 -1.58
N PHE A 80 -2.94 1.45 -2.57
CA PHE A 80 -4.26 1.13 -3.10
C PHE A 80 -4.70 -0.26 -2.68
N THR A 81 -5.86 -0.35 -2.03
CA THR A 81 -6.48 -1.61 -1.59
C THR A 81 -7.80 -1.82 -2.32
N ASP A 82 -7.90 -2.90 -3.11
CA ASP A 82 -9.20 -3.44 -3.50
C ASP A 82 -9.76 -4.26 -2.32
N ILE A 83 -10.71 -3.68 -1.57
CA ILE A 83 -11.27 -4.33 -0.38
C ILE A 83 -12.09 -5.57 -0.68
N ALA A 84 -12.55 -5.76 -1.92
CA ALA A 84 -13.21 -6.99 -2.33
C ALA A 84 -12.22 -8.16 -2.49
N LYS A 85 -10.94 -7.86 -2.65
CA LYS A 85 -9.84 -8.84 -2.77
C LYS A 85 -9.09 -9.04 -1.45
N ASP A 86 -9.21 -8.10 -0.52
CA ASP A 86 -8.41 -8.15 0.71
C ASP A 86 -8.74 -9.39 1.55
N GLY A 87 -7.69 -10.08 2.01
CA GLY A 87 -7.79 -11.32 2.76
C GLY A 87 -8.30 -12.56 2.00
N MET A 88 -8.71 -12.42 0.72
CA MET A 88 -9.33 -13.50 -0.07
C MET A 88 -8.31 -14.46 -0.70
N LEU A 89 -7.03 -14.08 -0.79
CA LEU A 89 -5.98 -14.88 -1.44
C LEU A 89 -6.31 -15.28 -2.91
N GLN A 90 -6.95 -14.37 -3.65
CA GLN A 90 -7.40 -14.60 -5.04
C GLN A 90 -6.62 -13.77 -6.07
N GLY A 91 -5.50 -13.22 -5.68
CA GLY A 91 -4.71 -12.29 -6.48
C GLY A 91 -5.20 -10.84 -6.37
N PRO A 92 -4.30 -9.87 -6.60
CA PRO A 92 -4.62 -8.45 -6.60
C PRO A 92 -5.43 -8.04 -7.84
N ASN A 93 -6.09 -6.90 -7.78
CA ASN A 93 -6.78 -6.33 -8.94
C ASN A 93 -5.79 -5.60 -9.86
N VAL A 94 -5.09 -6.37 -10.69
CA VAL A 94 -4.02 -5.85 -11.56
C VAL A 94 -4.54 -4.78 -12.52
N GLU A 95 -5.78 -4.91 -12.99
CA GLU A 95 -6.35 -3.94 -13.95
C GLU A 95 -6.55 -2.56 -13.30
N GLN A 96 -7.15 -2.49 -12.12
CA GLN A 96 -7.31 -1.22 -11.41
C GLN A 96 -5.95 -0.62 -11.03
N LEU A 97 -4.99 -1.45 -10.62
CA LEU A 97 -3.63 -1.01 -10.31
C LEU A 97 -2.91 -0.45 -11.53
N ARG A 98 -3.07 -1.07 -12.71
CA ARG A 98 -2.53 -0.57 -13.98
C ARG A 98 -3.13 0.78 -14.36
N GLN A 99 -4.46 0.91 -14.26
CA GLN A 99 -5.16 2.16 -14.52
C GLN A 99 -4.69 3.27 -13.57
N LEU A 100 -4.55 2.96 -12.28
CA LEU A 100 -4.05 3.91 -11.29
C LEU A 100 -2.62 4.34 -11.59
N ASN A 101 -1.73 3.38 -11.87
CA ASN A 101 -0.32 3.66 -12.17
C ASN A 101 -0.14 4.49 -13.45
N ALA A 102 -1.05 4.34 -14.41
CA ALA A 102 -1.06 5.16 -15.62
C ALA A 102 -1.67 6.56 -15.40
N ALA A 103 -2.54 6.73 -14.41
CA ALA A 103 -3.28 7.97 -14.16
C ALA A 103 -2.52 9.00 -13.34
N VAL A 104 -1.52 8.58 -12.53
CA VAL A 104 -0.74 9.44 -11.64
C VAL A 104 0.75 9.08 -11.70
N SER A 105 1.61 10.02 -11.32
CA SER A 105 3.06 9.81 -11.21
C SER A 105 3.53 9.37 -9.80
N CYS A 106 2.58 9.18 -8.89
CA CYS A 106 2.86 8.71 -7.54
C CYS A 106 3.40 7.29 -7.54
N ASN A 107 4.21 6.96 -6.54
CA ASN A 107 4.58 5.59 -6.22
C ASN A 107 3.34 4.79 -5.79
N ILE A 108 2.95 3.77 -6.55
CA ILE A 108 1.79 2.94 -6.23
C ILE A 108 2.24 1.66 -5.52
N ILE A 109 1.67 1.42 -4.35
CA ILE A 109 1.83 0.19 -3.57
C ILE A 109 0.51 -0.58 -3.63
N ALA A 110 0.56 -1.79 -4.18
CA ALA A 110 -0.59 -2.67 -4.25
C ALA A 110 -0.93 -3.28 -2.88
N SER A 111 -2.19 -3.32 -2.53
CA SER A 111 -2.72 -3.97 -1.33
C SER A 111 -4.02 -4.71 -1.63
N GLY A 112 -4.26 -5.78 -0.89
CA GLY A 112 -5.43 -6.63 -1.06
C GLY A 112 -5.24 -7.75 -2.09
N GLY A 113 -5.44 -9.00 -1.65
CA GLY A 113 -5.46 -10.18 -2.49
C GLY A 113 -4.11 -10.79 -2.89
N VAL A 114 -2.99 -10.11 -2.70
CA VAL A 114 -1.66 -10.64 -3.05
C VAL A 114 -1.43 -11.97 -2.32
N SER A 115 -1.26 -13.05 -3.07
CA SER A 115 -1.33 -14.42 -2.54
C SER A 115 -0.19 -15.34 -2.97
N THR A 116 0.45 -15.06 -4.09
CA THR A 116 1.47 -15.91 -4.70
C THR A 116 2.69 -15.12 -5.18
N ILE A 117 3.79 -15.83 -5.41
CA ILE A 117 4.99 -15.26 -6.07
C ILE A 117 4.68 -14.75 -7.48
N GLU A 118 3.74 -15.40 -8.17
CA GLU A 118 3.31 -14.97 -9.49
C GLU A 118 2.59 -13.62 -9.44
N ASP A 119 1.83 -13.33 -8.40
CA ASP A 119 1.24 -12.00 -8.20
C ASP A 119 2.32 -10.93 -8.06
N ILE A 120 3.39 -11.21 -7.28
CA ILE A 120 4.53 -10.30 -7.15
C ILE A 120 5.19 -10.04 -8.50
N ARG A 121 5.35 -11.08 -9.33
CA ARG A 121 5.90 -10.94 -10.68
C ARG A 121 5.03 -10.04 -11.55
N ARG A 122 3.72 -10.26 -11.56
CA ARG A 122 2.77 -9.43 -12.32
C ARG A 122 2.81 -7.96 -11.89
N LEU A 123 2.82 -7.69 -10.58
CA LEU A 123 2.88 -6.34 -10.04
C LEU A 123 4.20 -5.64 -10.42
N ARG A 124 5.33 -6.36 -10.39
CA ARG A 124 6.61 -5.86 -10.86
C ARG A 124 6.58 -5.53 -12.36
N ASP A 125 6.00 -6.42 -13.19
CA ASP A 125 5.94 -6.25 -14.64
C ASP A 125 5.04 -5.05 -15.02
N GLU A 126 4.04 -4.73 -14.21
CA GLU A 126 3.27 -3.47 -14.27
C GLU A 126 4.05 -2.25 -13.72
N ARG A 127 5.30 -2.42 -13.30
CA ARG A 127 6.18 -1.38 -12.77
C ARG A 127 5.62 -0.66 -11.53
N LEU A 128 4.87 -1.37 -10.69
CA LEU A 128 4.42 -0.83 -9.43
C LEU A 128 5.60 -0.65 -8.47
N TYR A 129 5.50 0.35 -7.63
CA TYR A 129 6.55 0.68 -6.66
C TYR A 129 6.71 -0.41 -5.59
N GLY A 130 5.61 -1.06 -5.18
CA GLY A 130 5.65 -2.11 -4.16
C GLY A 130 4.33 -2.86 -4.00
N ALA A 131 4.34 -3.82 -3.08
CA ALA A 131 3.16 -4.58 -2.70
C ALA A 131 3.15 -4.86 -1.19
N ILE A 132 1.95 -4.91 -0.61
CA ILE A 132 1.71 -5.37 0.76
C ILE A 132 1.26 -6.82 0.70
N CYS A 133 2.00 -7.71 1.35
CA CYS A 133 1.68 -9.11 1.52
C CYS A 133 1.30 -9.36 2.98
N GLY A 134 0.03 -9.57 3.25
CA GLY A 134 -0.48 -9.87 4.61
C GLY A 134 -0.65 -11.37 4.82
N LYS A 135 -1.91 -11.83 4.73
CA LYS A 135 -2.32 -13.22 5.00
C LYS A 135 -1.45 -14.27 4.31
N ALA A 136 -1.02 -14.02 3.07
CA ALA A 136 -0.20 -14.95 2.30
C ALA A 136 1.15 -15.27 2.94
N LEU A 137 1.75 -14.34 3.68
CA LEU A 137 2.98 -14.58 4.45
C LEU A 137 2.70 -15.51 5.63
N TYR A 138 1.63 -15.25 6.37
CA TYR A 138 1.29 -16.03 7.58
C TYR A 138 0.83 -17.45 7.25
N THR A 139 0.22 -17.65 6.07
CA THR A 139 -0.22 -18.98 5.60
C THR A 139 0.85 -19.73 4.82
N GLY A 140 2.03 -19.13 4.61
CA GLY A 140 3.11 -19.75 3.83
C GLY A 140 2.89 -19.75 2.31
N GLY A 141 1.91 -18.98 1.80
CA GLY A 141 1.65 -18.84 0.37
C GLY A 141 2.74 -18.04 -0.37
N ILE A 142 3.42 -17.16 0.34
CA ILE A 142 4.55 -16.36 -0.18
C ILE A 142 5.75 -16.53 0.75
N ASP A 143 6.89 -16.90 0.15
CA ASP A 143 8.20 -16.79 0.79
C ASP A 143 8.70 -15.36 0.62
N LEU A 144 8.90 -14.64 1.74
CA LEU A 144 9.27 -13.23 1.72
C LEU A 144 10.62 -12.98 1.06
N GLN A 145 11.62 -13.84 1.30
CA GLN A 145 12.95 -13.68 0.71
C GLN A 145 12.88 -13.79 -0.81
N LYS A 146 12.14 -14.80 -1.29
CA LYS A 146 11.89 -14.99 -2.72
C LYS A 146 11.14 -13.80 -3.33
N ALA A 147 10.12 -13.30 -2.65
CA ALA A 147 9.32 -12.15 -3.11
C ALA A 147 10.17 -10.89 -3.25
N VAL A 148 11.01 -10.57 -2.25
CA VAL A 148 11.90 -9.41 -2.28
C VAL A 148 12.97 -9.54 -3.36
N PHE A 149 13.57 -10.73 -3.50
CA PHE A 149 14.55 -11.00 -4.54
C PHE A 149 13.96 -10.77 -5.94
N LEU A 150 12.76 -11.28 -6.17
CA LEU A 150 12.03 -11.10 -7.43
C LEU A 150 11.66 -9.64 -7.69
N ALA A 151 11.18 -8.92 -6.67
CA ALA A 151 10.80 -7.52 -6.76
C ALA A 151 11.99 -6.61 -7.14
N LYS A 152 13.21 -6.96 -6.74
CA LYS A 152 14.44 -6.27 -7.13
C LYS A 152 14.90 -6.53 -8.57
N GLY A 153 14.11 -7.25 -9.37
CA GLY A 153 14.42 -7.54 -10.77
C GLY A 153 15.46 -8.65 -11.00
N ASN A 154 15.80 -9.41 -9.95
CA ASN A 154 16.73 -10.52 -10.06
C ASN A 154 16.06 -11.75 -10.65
N ALA A 155 16.78 -12.51 -11.46
CA ALA A 155 16.31 -13.82 -11.93
C ALA A 155 16.29 -14.81 -10.75
N PHE A 156 15.18 -15.55 -10.65
CA PHE A 156 14.99 -16.53 -9.58
C PHE A 156 15.90 -17.75 -9.84
N THR A 157 16.91 -17.94 -9.00
CA THR A 157 17.67 -19.18 -8.91
C THR A 157 17.75 -19.60 -7.44
N ASP A 158 17.43 -20.84 -7.13
CA ASP A 158 17.44 -21.39 -5.75
C ASP A 158 18.78 -21.21 -5.01
N LYS A 159 19.85 -20.90 -5.76
CA LYS A 159 21.21 -20.76 -5.25
C LYS A 159 21.39 -19.57 -4.28
N TYR A 160 20.49 -18.59 -4.28
CA TYR A 160 20.64 -17.36 -3.47
C TYR A 160 19.95 -17.40 -2.10
N PHE A 161 19.19 -18.47 -1.79
CA PHE A 161 18.42 -18.55 -0.55
C PHE A 161 19.11 -19.31 0.59
N GLN A 162 20.38 -19.60 0.45
CA GLN A 162 21.13 -20.34 1.48
C GLN A 162 21.74 -19.46 2.59
N LYS A 163 21.56 -18.13 2.55
CA LYS A 163 22.04 -17.23 3.60
C LYS A 163 20.92 -16.28 4.01
N SER A 164 20.57 -16.33 5.28
CA SER A 164 19.52 -15.52 5.91
C SER A 164 19.96 -14.06 6.09
N GLU A 165 19.26 -13.12 5.46
CA GLU A 165 19.16 -11.75 5.94
C GLU A 165 17.68 -11.40 6.10
N LEU A 166 17.34 -10.88 7.26
CA LEU A 166 15.98 -10.51 7.65
C LEU A 166 15.54 -9.21 6.97
N LEU A 167 14.31 -9.15 6.49
CA LEU A 167 13.73 -7.99 5.83
C LEU A 167 12.44 -7.57 6.54
N PRO A 168 12.18 -6.26 6.66
CA PRO A 168 11.01 -5.78 7.39
C PRO A 168 9.71 -6.05 6.64
N ALA A 169 8.70 -6.53 7.36
CA ALA A 169 7.32 -6.66 6.90
C ALA A 169 6.46 -5.55 7.51
N ILE A 170 5.54 -4.99 6.74
CA ILE A 170 4.55 -4.03 7.22
C ILE A 170 3.28 -4.82 7.55
N VAL A 171 2.83 -4.75 8.79
CA VAL A 171 1.57 -5.33 9.25
C VAL A 171 0.62 -4.19 9.59
N GLN A 172 -0.59 -4.24 9.03
CA GLN A 172 -1.65 -3.29 9.32
C GLN A 172 -2.77 -3.97 10.10
N GLU A 173 -3.21 -3.38 11.20
CA GLU A 173 -4.39 -3.83 11.93
C GLU A 173 -5.67 -3.26 11.30
N ALA A 174 -6.57 -4.16 10.86
CA ALA A 174 -7.76 -3.77 10.12
C ALA A 174 -8.83 -3.04 10.96
N SER A 175 -8.84 -3.26 12.28
CA SER A 175 -9.91 -2.76 13.15
C SER A 175 -9.73 -1.31 13.62
N THR A 176 -8.51 -0.80 13.63
CA THR A 176 -8.20 0.53 14.18
C THR A 176 -7.59 1.47 13.14
N GLY A 177 -7.24 0.99 11.95
CA GLY A 177 -6.47 1.74 10.96
C GLY A 177 -5.04 2.05 11.41
N GLN A 178 -4.57 1.42 12.48
CA GLN A 178 -3.20 1.54 12.96
C GLN A 178 -2.26 0.67 12.14
N VAL A 179 -1.19 1.26 11.61
CA VAL A 179 -0.12 0.53 10.97
C VAL A 179 0.80 -0.02 12.06
N LEU A 180 0.81 -1.34 12.22
CA LEU A 180 1.79 -2.03 13.04
C LEU A 180 2.99 -2.35 12.16
N MET A 181 4.11 -1.65 12.37
CA MET A 181 5.38 -2.04 11.75
C MET A 181 6.04 -3.10 12.63
N LEU A 182 6.22 -4.29 12.08
CA LEU A 182 7.21 -5.23 12.60
C LEU A 182 8.48 -5.02 11.79
N ALA A 183 9.44 -4.33 12.40
CA ALA A 183 10.83 -4.39 11.97
C ALA A 183 11.46 -5.61 12.61
N ILE A 184 12.07 -6.47 11.83
CA ILE A 184 12.95 -7.53 12.30
C ILE A 184 14.35 -7.20 11.81
#